data_ca7e3731c2f8d9e05c4bc0bfefaa738c
#
_entry.id   ca7e3731c2f8d9e05c4bc0bfefaa738c
#
_cell.length_a   1.000
_cell.length_b   1.000
_cell.length_c   1.000
_cell.angle_alpha   90.00
_cell.angle_beta   90.00
_cell.angle_gamma   90.00
#
_symmetry.space_group_name_H-M   'P 1'
#
loop_
_entity.id
_entity.type
_entity.pdbx_description
1 polymer ?
#
loop_
_entity_poly.entity_id
_entity_poly.type
_entity_poly.pdbx_seq_one_letter_code
_entity_poly.pdbx_strand_id
1 'polypeptide(L)'
;MLAGGAAIALALVGHNGAPQPPSSAAGTTSSAPATTATPSGGSGLLPRSQPGTIRIPAIGVTSVVTQIGENPDGTIAVPQPGPDYNKAAWYKYSPTPGQLGPSIIEGHVDSAKQGPSVFYRLGDLRPGNEVDVTLADGRVAVFTIDGVRSYSKDQFPTQVVYGNTNDPALRLLTCGGNFDASTGHYLNNIVAFGHLTSSR
;
A
#
# COMPACT_ATOMS: atom_id res chain seq x y z
N MET A 1 2.47 63.10 -3.67
CA MET A 1 2.62 62.00 -2.69
C MET A 1 1.85 60.80 -3.26
N LEU A 2 2.56 59.85 -3.84
CA LEU A 2 1.99 58.63 -4.41
C LEU A 2 2.28 57.51 -3.41
N ALA A 3 1.21 56.94 -2.81
CA ALA A 3 1.29 55.80 -1.95
C ALA A 3 1.20 54.53 -2.82
N GLY A 4 2.31 53.81 -2.94
CA GLY A 4 2.37 52.52 -3.59
C GLY A 4 1.91 51.41 -2.65
N GLY A 5 0.74 50.82 -2.91
CA GLY A 5 0.27 49.64 -2.25
C GLY A 5 0.95 48.39 -2.83
N ALA A 6 1.79 47.74 -2.05
CA ALA A 6 2.34 46.43 -2.41
C ALA A 6 1.26 45.36 -2.17
N ALA A 7 0.73 44.79 -3.25
CA ALA A 7 -0.11 43.59 -3.17
C ALA A 7 0.77 42.38 -2.92
N ILE A 8 0.68 41.82 -1.71
CA ILE A 8 1.27 40.52 -1.38
C ILE A 8 0.37 39.46 -2.00
N ALA A 9 0.79 38.90 -3.13
CA ALA A 9 0.18 37.70 -3.68
C ALA A 9 0.55 36.53 -2.78
N LEU A 10 -0.38 36.09 -1.91
CA LEU A 10 -0.29 34.79 -1.27
C LEU A 10 -0.44 33.74 -2.39
N ALA A 11 0.67 33.14 -2.78
CA ALA A 11 0.64 31.90 -3.55
C ALA A 11 0.04 30.82 -2.62
N LEU A 12 -1.24 30.49 -2.85
CA LEU A 12 -1.85 29.26 -2.39
C LEU A 12 -1.08 28.13 -3.07
N VAL A 13 -0.06 27.59 -2.41
CA VAL A 13 0.53 26.33 -2.79
C VAL A 13 -0.57 25.29 -2.54
N GLY A 14 -1.28 24.94 -3.61
CA GLY A 14 -2.25 23.85 -3.58
C GLY A 14 -1.50 22.60 -3.10
N HIS A 15 -1.84 22.12 -1.94
CA HIS A 15 -1.47 20.78 -1.51
C HIS A 15 -2.20 19.84 -2.46
N ASN A 16 -1.52 19.44 -3.54
CA ASN A 16 -1.95 18.29 -4.32
C ASN A 16 -1.76 17.11 -3.40
N GLY A 17 -2.83 16.72 -2.71
CA GLY A 17 -2.84 15.56 -1.82
C GLY A 17 -2.37 14.31 -2.59
N ALA A 18 -1.97 13.28 -1.86
CA ALA A 18 -1.58 12.01 -2.45
C ALA A 18 -2.66 11.50 -3.43
N PRO A 19 -2.28 10.90 -4.56
CA PRO A 19 -3.22 10.37 -5.55
C PRO A 19 -4.25 9.43 -4.90
N GLN A 20 -5.53 9.66 -5.20
CA GLN A 20 -6.62 8.83 -4.73
C GLN A 20 -7.02 7.84 -5.81
N PRO A 21 -7.40 6.60 -5.46
CA PRO A 21 -7.94 5.66 -6.42
C PRO A 21 -9.21 6.25 -7.05
N PRO A 22 -9.45 6.07 -8.37
CA PRO A 22 -10.67 6.55 -9.01
C PRO A 22 -11.89 5.86 -8.40
N SER A 23 -13.02 6.57 -8.34
CA SER A 23 -14.29 6.06 -7.80
C SER A 23 -14.77 4.77 -8.51
N SER A 24 -14.40 4.58 -9.77
CA SER A 24 -14.66 3.36 -10.54
C SER A 24 -13.78 2.15 -10.13
N ALA A 25 -12.71 2.38 -9.35
CA ALA A 25 -11.92 1.30 -8.76
C ALA A 25 -12.60 0.68 -7.53
N ALA A 26 -13.71 1.24 -7.05
CA ALA A 26 -14.65 0.58 -6.15
C ALA A 26 -15.44 -0.48 -6.95
N GLY A 27 -14.73 -1.50 -7.48
CA GLY A 27 -15.37 -2.63 -8.12
C GLY A 27 -16.44 -3.19 -7.18
N THR A 28 -17.67 -3.32 -7.70
CA THR A 28 -18.76 -4.06 -7.09
C THR A 28 -18.21 -5.33 -6.46
N THR A 29 -18.64 -5.63 -5.24
CA THR A 29 -18.54 -6.96 -4.62
C THR A 29 -19.37 -7.94 -5.47
N SER A 30 -18.91 -8.25 -6.65
CA SER A 30 -19.39 -9.39 -7.41
C SER A 30 -18.43 -10.52 -7.09
N SER A 31 -18.94 -11.53 -6.43
CA SER A 31 -18.34 -12.86 -6.47
C SER A 31 -18.17 -13.22 -7.95
N ALA A 32 -17.00 -12.95 -8.50
CA ALA A 32 -16.70 -13.40 -9.85
C ALA A 32 -16.71 -14.93 -9.84
N PRO A 33 -17.42 -15.58 -10.79
CA PRO A 33 -17.24 -17.00 -10.98
C PRO A 33 -15.77 -17.22 -11.32
N ALA A 34 -15.16 -18.19 -10.67
CA ALA A 34 -13.82 -18.65 -10.96
C ALA A 34 -13.74 -19.03 -12.46
N THR A 35 -13.27 -18.10 -13.27
CA THR A 35 -12.85 -18.44 -14.61
C THR A 35 -11.57 -19.24 -14.46
N THR A 36 -11.61 -20.51 -14.76
CA THR A 36 -10.48 -21.42 -14.84
C THR A 36 -9.51 -20.93 -15.92
N ALA A 37 -8.68 -19.95 -15.56
CA ALA A 37 -7.44 -19.69 -16.27
C ALA A 37 -6.44 -20.75 -15.79
N THR A 38 -6.09 -21.66 -16.65
CA THR A 38 -5.03 -22.65 -16.42
C THR A 38 -3.73 -21.88 -16.14
N PRO A 39 -3.14 -21.99 -14.95
CA PRO A 39 -1.88 -21.30 -14.67
C PRO A 39 -0.77 -22.05 -15.38
N SER A 40 -0.27 -21.45 -16.45
CA SER A 40 0.99 -21.87 -17.08
C SER A 40 2.16 -21.21 -16.31
N GLY A 41 2.76 -21.97 -15.43
CA GLY A 41 3.96 -21.58 -14.65
C GLY A 41 3.71 -21.66 -13.16
N GLY A 42 4.31 -22.64 -12.51
CA GLY A 42 4.27 -23.04 -11.11
C GLY A 42 3.84 -22.04 -10.05
N SER A 43 2.55 -21.79 -9.92
CA SER A 43 1.96 -21.01 -8.82
C SER A 43 1.77 -21.88 -7.57
N GLY A 44 2.82 -22.62 -7.18
CA GLY A 44 2.85 -23.31 -5.90
C GLY A 44 3.05 -22.31 -4.77
N LEU A 45 2.51 -22.62 -3.58
CA LEU A 45 2.80 -21.88 -2.35
C LEU A 45 4.32 -21.80 -2.16
N LEU A 46 4.82 -20.63 -1.82
CA LEU A 46 6.23 -20.46 -1.50
C LEU A 46 6.48 -20.87 -0.03
N PRO A 47 7.60 -21.53 0.28
CA PRO A 47 8.02 -21.70 1.65
C PRO A 47 8.21 -20.35 2.34
N ARG A 48 8.04 -20.33 3.67
CA ARG A 48 8.22 -19.14 4.47
C ARG A 48 9.61 -18.54 4.27
N SER A 49 9.65 -17.29 3.79
CA SER A 49 10.86 -16.50 3.65
C SER A 49 10.51 -15.02 3.78
N GLN A 50 11.28 -14.29 4.58
CA GLN A 50 10.98 -12.88 4.86
C GLN A 50 11.14 -12.01 3.61
N PRO A 51 10.30 -10.98 3.40
CA PRO A 51 10.50 -10.03 2.33
C PRO A 51 11.75 -9.17 2.60
N GLY A 52 12.59 -9.02 1.59
CA GLY A 52 13.79 -8.19 1.63
C GLY A 52 13.61 -6.87 0.90
N THR A 53 13.07 -6.91 -0.32
CA THR A 53 12.81 -5.70 -1.12
C THR A 53 11.49 -5.80 -1.84
N ILE A 54 10.85 -4.64 -2.07
CA ILE A 54 9.65 -4.52 -2.89
C ILE A 54 9.94 -3.57 -4.06
N ARG A 55 9.46 -3.94 -5.25
CA ARG A 55 9.53 -3.14 -6.46
C ARG A 55 8.15 -3.04 -7.09
N ILE A 56 7.72 -1.81 -7.41
CA ILE A 56 6.42 -1.51 -8.03
C ILE A 56 6.66 -0.53 -9.18
N PRO A 57 6.96 -1.03 -10.39
CA PRO A 57 7.40 -0.18 -11.51
C PRO A 57 6.37 0.89 -11.89
N ALA A 58 5.08 0.55 -11.86
CA ALA A 58 3.98 1.44 -12.26
C ALA A 58 3.93 2.76 -11.49
N ILE A 59 4.44 2.78 -10.25
CA ILE A 59 4.48 3.97 -9.39
C ILE A 59 5.90 4.39 -8.99
N GLY A 60 6.92 3.74 -9.58
CA GLY A 60 8.33 4.08 -9.36
C GLY A 60 8.87 3.72 -7.98
N VAL A 61 8.26 2.75 -7.28
CA VAL A 61 8.71 2.32 -5.96
C VAL A 61 9.79 1.24 -6.07
N THR A 62 10.87 1.43 -5.34
CA THR A 62 11.86 0.40 -4.98
C THR A 62 12.28 0.67 -3.54
N SER A 63 12.03 -0.28 -2.65
CA SER A 63 12.29 -0.12 -1.22
C SER A 63 12.77 -1.42 -0.58
N VAL A 64 13.68 -1.30 0.37
CA VAL A 64 13.89 -2.34 1.37
C VAL A 64 12.59 -2.50 2.15
N VAL A 65 12.25 -3.74 2.51
CA VAL A 65 11.11 -4.05 3.37
C VAL A 65 11.61 -4.34 4.77
N THR A 66 11.28 -3.46 5.71
CA THR A 66 11.56 -3.63 7.12
C THR A 66 10.46 -4.47 7.78
N GLN A 67 10.56 -4.71 9.09
CA GLN A 67 9.54 -5.46 9.83
C GLN A 67 8.87 -4.57 10.87
N ILE A 68 7.55 -4.71 10.98
CA ILE A 68 6.74 -4.07 12.02
C ILE A 68 5.92 -5.12 12.75
N GLY A 69 5.58 -4.83 14.00
CA GLY A 69 4.72 -5.63 14.85
C GLY A 69 3.39 -4.94 15.13
N GLU A 70 2.97 -5.01 16.37
CA GLU A 70 1.75 -4.39 16.89
C GLU A 70 2.08 -3.36 17.96
N ASN A 71 1.22 -2.36 18.06
CA ASN A 71 1.16 -1.43 19.17
C ASN A 71 0.53 -2.11 20.41
N PRO A 72 0.67 -1.55 21.62
CA PRO A 72 0.05 -2.11 22.83
C PRO A 72 -1.47 -2.22 22.78
N ASP A 73 -2.13 -1.45 21.91
CA ASP A 73 -3.59 -1.48 21.69
C ASP A 73 -4.02 -2.52 20.65
N GLY A 74 -3.09 -3.31 20.11
CA GLY A 74 -3.35 -4.35 19.12
C GLY A 74 -3.46 -3.84 17.67
N THR A 75 -3.26 -2.56 17.41
CA THR A 75 -3.17 -2.03 16.04
C THR A 75 -1.82 -2.35 15.42
N ILE A 76 -1.77 -2.50 14.09
CA ILE A 76 -0.51 -2.69 13.38
C ILE A 76 0.35 -1.43 13.55
N ALA A 77 1.61 -1.61 13.95
CA ALA A 77 2.57 -0.52 14.07
C ALA A 77 2.94 0.01 12.67
N VAL A 78 3.34 1.28 12.60
CA VAL A 78 3.87 1.91 11.38
C VAL A 78 5.36 2.21 11.55
N PRO A 79 6.14 2.36 10.46
CA PRO A 79 7.53 2.77 10.55
C PRO A 79 7.68 4.05 11.37
N GLN A 80 8.53 4.00 12.40
CA GLN A 80 8.73 5.15 13.30
C GLN A 80 9.67 6.19 12.68
N PRO A 81 9.64 7.47 13.14
CA PRO A 81 10.57 8.48 12.69
C PRO A 81 12.03 8.01 12.81
N GLY A 82 12.79 8.13 11.72
CA GLY A 82 14.17 7.65 11.66
C GLY A 82 14.55 7.17 10.24
N PRO A 83 15.61 6.37 10.11
CA PRO A 83 16.14 5.94 8.81
C PRO A 83 15.20 5.00 8.05
N ASP A 84 14.21 4.41 8.73
CA ASP A 84 13.25 3.48 8.14
C ASP A 84 11.90 4.12 7.81
N TYR A 85 11.72 5.42 8.13
CA TYR A 85 10.45 6.12 7.93
C TYR A 85 9.92 6.03 6.49
N ASN A 86 10.80 6.20 5.50
CA ASN A 86 10.44 6.17 4.08
C ASN A 86 10.59 4.79 3.44
N LYS A 87 10.64 3.73 4.23
CA LYS A 87 10.71 2.35 3.75
C LYS A 87 9.35 1.66 3.85
N ALA A 88 9.12 0.67 3.00
CA ALA A 88 8.04 -0.28 3.15
C ALA A 88 8.31 -1.16 4.38
N ALA A 89 7.25 -1.63 5.05
CA ALA A 89 7.36 -2.45 6.25
C ALA A 89 6.34 -3.59 6.22
N TRP A 90 6.82 -4.81 6.37
CA TRP A 90 5.99 -6.01 6.44
C TRP A 90 5.52 -6.26 7.88
N TYR A 91 4.21 -6.48 8.03
CA TYR A 91 3.63 -6.91 9.29
C TYR A 91 4.02 -8.37 9.58
N LYS A 92 4.94 -8.56 10.51
CA LYS A 92 5.63 -9.84 10.76
C LYS A 92 4.72 -11.01 11.20
N TYR A 93 3.50 -10.71 11.63
CA TYR A 93 2.50 -11.71 12.02
C TYR A 93 1.58 -12.11 10.85
N SER A 94 1.67 -11.42 9.70
CA SER A 94 1.02 -11.88 8.48
C SER A 94 1.85 -12.95 7.76
N PRO A 95 1.26 -13.74 6.83
CA PRO A 95 2.01 -14.63 5.95
C PRO A 95 3.16 -13.91 5.24
N THR A 96 4.28 -14.60 4.99
CA THR A 96 5.31 -14.06 4.09
C THR A 96 4.80 -14.10 2.64
N PRO A 97 5.27 -13.20 1.75
CA PRO A 97 4.81 -13.14 0.37
C PRO A 97 4.95 -14.49 -0.34
N GLY A 98 3.84 -14.98 -0.89
CA GLY A 98 3.75 -16.29 -1.56
C GLY A 98 3.26 -17.43 -0.67
N GLN A 99 3.10 -17.25 0.64
CA GLN A 99 2.38 -18.18 1.49
C GLN A 99 0.86 -17.98 1.36
N LEU A 100 0.09 -19.00 1.74
CA LEU A 100 -1.37 -18.91 1.83
C LEU A 100 -1.79 -17.80 2.79
N GLY A 101 -2.74 -16.96 2.37
CA GLY A 101 -3.21 -15.83 3.14
C GLY A 101 -2.65 -14.49 2.67
N PRO A 102 -3.09 -13.37 3.29
CA PRO A 102 -2.66 -12.03 2.91
C PRO A 102 -1.31 -11.66 3.54
N SER A 103 -0.29 -11.42 2.73
CA SER A 103 0.92 -10.73 3.16
C SER A 103 0.66 -9.23 3.22
N ILE A 104 0.92 -8.60 4.36
CA ILE A 104 0.58 -7.20 4.62
C ILE A 104 1.86 -6.38 4.65
N ILE A 105 1.95 -5.38 3.77
CA ILE A 105 3.06 -4.44 3.70
C ILE A 105 2.50 -3.03 3.77
N GLU A 106 2.97 -2.28 4.75
CA GLU A 106 2.57 -0.89 4.99
C GLU A 106 3.69 0.09 4.64
N GLY A 107 3.33 1.34 4.43
CA GLY A 107 4.28 2.42 4.24
C GLY A 107 3.59 3.78 4.34
N HIS A 108 4.36 4.80 4.71
CA HIS A 108 3.83 6.15 4.82
C HIS A 108 3.45 6.73 3.46
N VAL A 109 2.40 7.54 3.45
CA VAL A 109 2.00 8.35 2.30
C VAL A 109 2.96 9.53 2.12
N ASP A 110 3.18 10.29 3.17
CA ASP A 110 4.05 11.47 3.20
C ASP A 110 4.46 11.85 4.63
N SER A 111 5.21 12.92 4.75
CA SER A 111 5.43 13.63 6.01
C SER A 111 5.56 15.14 5.78
N ALA A 112 5.21 15.93 6.80
CA ALA A 112 5.36 17.38 6.76
C ALA A 112 6.83 17.84 6.57
N LYS A 113 7.80 17.02 6.97
CA LYS A 113 9.24 17.35 6.91
C LYS A 113 9.91 16.90 5.62
N GLN A 114 9.49 15.75 5.05
CA GLN A 114 10.20 15.09 3.95
C GLN A 114 9.37 15.03 2.66
N GLY A 115 8.09 15.44 2.71
CA GLY A 115 7.17 15.34 1.57
C GLY A 115 6.75 13.89 1.30
N PRO A 116 6.55 13.53 0.01
CA PRO A 116 6.09 12.21 -0.40
C PRO A 116 6.96 11.07 0.13
N SER A 117 6.33 10.01 0.67
CA SER A 117 7.00 8.81 1.18
C SER A 117 6.79 7.61 0.24
N VAL A 118 7.20 6.42 0.68
CA VAL A 118 7.28 5.20 -0.15
C VAL A 118 5.96 4.85 -0.85
N PHE A 119 4.81 5.05 -0.22
CA PHE A 119 3.50 4.72 -0.80
C PHE A 119 2.64 5.95 -1.15
N TYR A 120 3.28 7.12 -1.35
CA TYR A 120 2.59 8.34 -1.77
C TYR A 120 1.70 8.11 -3.00
N ARG A 121 2.18 7.35 -3.99
CA ARG A 121 1.48 7.08 -5.25
C ARG A 121 0.68 5.77 -5.26
N LEU A 122 0.42 5.16 -4.10
CA LEU A 122 -0.29 3.87 -4.05
C LEU A 122 -1.67 3.93 -4.73
N GLY A 123 -2.36 5.07 -4.63
CA GLY A 123 -3.64 5.31 -5.29
C GLY A 123 -3.60 5.33 -6.83
N ASP A 124 -2.41 5.48 -7.43
CA ASP A 124 -2.22 5.45 -8.88
C ASP A 124 -2.22 4.03 -9.46
N LEU A 125 -2.07 3.00 -8.64
CA LEU A 125 -2.06 1.62 -9.12
C LEU A 125 -3.39 1.25 -9.80
N ARG A 126 -3.29 0.37 -10.77
CA ARG A 126 -4.43 -0.14 -11.56
C ARG A 126 -4.40 -1.66 -11.58
N PRO A 127 -5.55 -2.32 -11.79
CA PRO A 127 -5.60 -3.75 -12.07
C PRO A 127 -4.61 -4.12 -13.17
N GLY A 128 -3.88 -5.23 -12.98
CA GLY A 128 -2.85 -5.68 -13.89
C GLY A 128 -1.44 -5.12 -13.64
N ASN A 129 -1.26 -4.13 -12.75
CA ASN A 129 0.09 -3.69 -12.38
C ASN A 129 0.82 -4.77 -11.58
N GLU A 130 2.12 -4.91 -11.82
CA GLU A 130 2.97 -5.91 -11.19
C GLU A 130 3.66 -5.36 -9.93
N VAL A 131 3.79 -6.22 -8.93
CA VAL A 131 4.54 -5.99 -7.70
C VAL A 131 5.49 -7.16 -7.49
N ASP A 132 6.78 -6.89 -7.50
CA ASP A 132 7.84 -7.85 -7.19
C ASP A 132 8.23 -7.75 -5.72
N VAL A 133 8.21 -8.87 -5.01
CA VAL A 133 8.77 -8.95 -3.66
C VAL A 133 9.90 -9.97 -3.64
N THR A 134 11.13 -9.47 -3.53
CA THR A 134 12.31 -10.33 -3.36
C THR A 134 12.39 -10.79 -1.91
N LEU A 135 12.49 -12.10 -1.73
CA LEU A 135 12.56 -12.76 -0.43
C LEU A 135 14.02 -12.95 0.02
N ALA A 136 14.20 -13.20 1.31
CA ALA A 136 15.52 -13.41 1.91
C ALA A 136 16.26 -14.63 1.35
N ASP A 137 15.56 -15.60 0.79
CA ASP A 137 16.15 -16.78 0.13
C ASP A 137 16.46 -16.57 -1.35
N GLY A 138 16.29 -15.33 -1.85
CA GLY A 138 16.60 -14.94 -3.22
C GLY A 138 15.47 -15.13 -4.23
N ARG A 139 14.37 -15.80 -3.85
CA ARG A 139 13.19 -15.90 -4.71
C ARG A 139 12.46 -14.57 -4.83
N VAL A 140 11.77 -14.38 -5.94
CA VAL A 140 10.91 -13.23 -6.16
C VAL A 140 9.47 -13.70 -6.27
N ALA A 141 8.63 -13.28 -5.33
CA ALA A 141 7.18 -13.46 -5.43
C ALA A 141 6.62 -12.32 -6.28
N VAL A 142 5.95 -12.67 -7.39
CA VAL A 142 5.37 -11.72 -8.35
C VAL A 142 3.86 -11.68 -8.14
N PHE A 143 3.34 -10.51 -7.80
CA PHE A 143 1.91 -10.28 -7.60
C PHE A 143 1.35 -9.39 -8.70
N THR A 144 0.10 -9.63 -9.08
CA THR A 144 -0.68 -8.74 -9.93
C THR A 144 -1.72 -8.02 -9.07
N ILE A 145 -1.84 -6.70 -9.26
CA ILE A 145 -2.85 -5.88 -8.58
C ILE A 145 -4.23 -6.18 -9.16
N ASP A 146 -5.18 -6.47 -8.28
CA ASP A 146 -6.60 -6.70 -8.60
C ASP A 146 -7.40 -5.40 -8.55
N GLY A 147 -7.00 -4.47 -7.68
CA GLY A 147 -7.65 -3.19 -7.51
C GLY A 147 -7.10 -2.40 -6.35
N VAL A 148 -7.48 -1.13 -6.28
CA VAL A 148 -7.11 -0.22 -5.20
C VAL A 148 -8.37 0.44 -4.66
N ARG A 149 -8.50 0.52 -3.35
CA ARG A 149 -9.68 1.09 -2.68
C ARG A 149 -9.26 2.05 -1.59
N SER A 150 -10.09 3.08 -1.39
CA SER A 150 -9.99 4.01 -0.28
C SER A 150 -11.09 3.69 0.74
N TYR A 151 -10.71 3.49 1.99
CA TYR A 151 -11.64 3.20 3.09
C TYR A 151 -11.52 4.27 4.17
N SER A 152 -12.66 4.78 4.66
CA SER A 152 -12.66 5.60 5.86
C SER A 152 -12.09 4.82 7.03
N LYS A 153 -11.26 5.47 7.86
CA LYS A 153 -10.70 4.85 9.06
C LYS A 153 -11.78 4.46 10.07
N ASP A 154 -12.86 5.24 10.15
CA ASP A 154 -13.98 4.99 11.06
C ASP A 154 -14.83 3.77 10.66
N GLN A 155 -14.75 3.35 9.39
CA GLN A 155 -15.51 2.21 8.83
C GLN A 155 -14.56 1.26 8.11
N PHE A 156 -13.37 1.06 8.67
CA PHE A 156 -12.36 0.24 8.03
C PHE A 156 -12.78 -1.24 8.01
N PRO A 157 -12.85 -1.88 6.83
CA PRO A 157 -13.34 -3.25 6.70
C PRO A 157 -12.25 -4.27 7.06
N THR A 158 -11.95 -4.41 8.33
CA THR A 158 -10.86 -5.24 8.89
C THR A 158 -10.84 -6.66 8.30
N GLN A 159 -12.00 -7.32 8.21
CA GLN A 159 -12.08 -8.69 7.67
C GLN A 159 -11.79 -8.76 6.17
N VAL A 160 -12.14 -7.74 5.40
CA VAL A 160 -11.85 -7.69 3.95
C VAL A 160 -10.35 -7.50 3.71
N VAL A 161 -9.70 -6.70 4.55
CA VAL A 161 -8.29 -6.35 4.37
C VAL A 161 -7.37 -7.39 5.01
N TYR A 162 -7.64 -7.79 6.24
CA TYR A 162 -6.74 -8.65 7.05
C TYR A 162 -7.23 -10.09 7.20
N GLY A 163 -8.48 -10.38 6.82
CA GLY A 163 -9.04 -11.73 6.92
C GLY A 163 -8.32 -12.72 6.01
N ASN A 164 -8.34 -14.00 6.41
CA ASN A 164 -7.71 -15.08 5.65
C ASN A 164 -8.24 -15.16 4.21
N THR A 165 -7.36 -15.50 3.28
CA THR A 165 -7.68 -15.79 1.89
C THR A 165 -7.33 -17.25 1.58
N ASN A 166 -7.97 -17.82 0.55
CA ASN A 166 -7.69 -19.18 0.10
C ASN A 166 -6.51 -19.25 -0.88
N ASP A 167 -5.92 -18.09 -1.19
CA ASP A 167 -4.81 -17.93 -2.13
C ASP A 167 -3.73 -17.04 -1.50
N PRO A 168 -2.47 -17.12 -1.97
CA PRO A 168 -1.43 -16.16 -1.63
C PRO A 168 -1.83 -14.77 -2.10
N ALA A 169 -2.10 -13.88 -1.17
CA ALA A 169 -2.55 -12.53 -1.44
C ALA A 169 -1.54 -11.49 -0.94
N LEU A 170 -1.60 -10.30 -1.54
CA LEU A 170 -0.84 -9.13 -1.12
C LEU A 170 -1.79 -8.01 -0.74
N ARG A 171 -1.47 -7.30 0.33
CA ARG A 171 -2.12 -6.05 0.74
C ARG A 171 -1.05 -5.00 0.93
N LEU A 172 -1.13 -3.93 0.13
CA LEU A 172 -0.30 -2.74 0.33
C LEU A 172 -1.17 -1.66 0.94
N LEU A 173 -0.71 -1.04 2.03
CA LEU A 173 -1.49 -0.08 2.80
C LEU A 173 -0.73 1.23 3.00
N THR A 174 -1.47 2.33 2.93
CA THR A 174 -1.01 3.67 3.32
C THR A 174 -2.18 4.54 3.78
N CYS A 175 -1.88 5.64 4.43
CA CYS A 175 -2.88 6.68 4.70
C CYS A 175 -3.28 7.40 3.42
N GLY A 176 -4.50 7.99 3.39
CA GLY A 176 -4.97 8.75 2.24
C GLY A 176 -6.30 9.45 2.49
N GLY A 177 -6.96 9.90 1.42
CA GLY A 177 -8.16 10.72 1.53
C GLY A 177 -7.84 12.15 1.93
N ASN A 178 -8.80 12.84 2.52
CA ASN A 178 -8.63 14.19 3.00
C ASN A 178 -7.75 14.22 4.25
N PHE A 179 -6.85 15.21 4.30
CA PHE A 179 -6.05 15.49 5.47
C PHE A 179 -6.84 16.41 6.42
N ASP A 180 -7.03 15.98 7.64
CA ASP A 180 -7.62 16.80 8.70
C ASP A 180 -6.51 17.54 9.45
N ALA A 181 -6.40 18.84 9.22
CA ALA A 181 -5.38 19.70 9.84
C ALA A 181 -5.58 19.86 11.36
N SER A 182 -6.80 19.61 11.87
CA SER A 182 -7.09 19.74 13.30
C SER A 182 -6.54 18.56 14.10
N THR A 183 -6.54 17.36 13.50
CA THR A 183 -6.01 16.14 14.13
C THR A 183 -4.62 15.77 13.63
N GLY A 184 -4.17 16.34 12.51
CA GLY A 184 -2.90 16.00 11.87
C GLY A 184 -2.91 14.65 11.16
N HIS A 185 -4.08 14.13 10.78
CA HIS A 185 -4.22 12.80 10.20
C HIS A 185 -5.03 12.79 8.89
N TYR A 186 -4.72 11.83 8.05
CA TYR A 186 -5.56 11.46 6.91
C TYR A 186 -6.79 10.69 7.39
N LEU A 187 -7.95 10.98 6.80
CA LEU A 187 -9.23 10.37 7.20
C LEU A 187 -9.43 8.95 6.66
N ASN A 188 -8.70 8.56 5.62
CA ASN A 188 -8.84 7.27 4.97
C ASN A 188 -7.52 6.47 5.02
N ASN A 189 -7.64 5.18 4.73
CA ASN A 189 -6.55 4.32 4.29
C ASN A 189 -6.77 3.93 2.83
N ILE A 190 -5.68 3.89 2.05
CA ILE A 190 -5.65 3.34 0.69
C ILE A 190 -5.09 1.93 0.79
N VAL A 191 -5.81 0.98 0.21
CA VAL A 191 -5.44 -0.43 0.18
C VAL A 191 -5.38 -0.92 -1.26
N ALA A 192 -4.21 -1.41 -1.69
CA ALA A 192 -4.06 -2.14 -2.93
C ALA A 192 -4.14 -3.66 -2.64
N PHE A 193 -4.98 -4.34 -3.39
CA PHE A 193 -5.21 -5.78 -3.32
C PHE A 193 -4.51 -6.43 -4.49
N GLY A 194 -3.82 -7.54 -4.26
CA GLY A 194 -3.18 -8.32 -5.29
C GLY A 194 -3.12 -9.80 -4.94
N HIS A 195 -2.91 -10.63 -5.96
CA HIS A 195 -2.72 -12.07 -5.84
C HIS A 195 -1.40 -12.50 -6.47
N LEU A 196 -0.84 -13.62 -5.99
CA LEU A 196 0.39 -14.20 -6.55
C LEU A 196 0.12 -14.75 -7.94
N THR A 197 0.91 -14.33 -8.92
CA THR A 197 0.80 -14.81 -10.31
C THR A 197 1.95 -15.71 -10.71
N SER A 198 3.13 -15.49 -10.16
CA SER A 198 4.30 -16.34 -10.42
C SER A 198 5.38 -16.17 -9.37
N SER A 199 6.43 -17.00 -9.45
CA SER A 199 7.67 -16.82 -8.70
C SER A 199 8.87 -17.06 -9.59
N ARG A 200 9.95 -16.38 -9.36
CA ARG A 200 11.22 -16.51 -10.08
C ARG A 200 12.41 -16.39 -9.15
#